data_18e43834aa4443531e9ca549deb81829
#
_entry.id   18e43834aa4443531e9ca549deb81829
#
_cell.length_a   1.000
_cell.length_b   1.000
_cell.length_c   1.000
_cell.angle_alpha   90.00
_cell.angle_beta   90.00
_cell.angle_gamma   90.00
#
_symmetry.space_group_name_H-M   'P 1'
#
loop_
_entity.id
_entity.type
_entity.pdbx_description
1 polymer ?
#
loop_
_entity_poly.entity_id
_entity_poly.type
_entity_poly.pdbx_seq_one_letter_code
_entity_poly.pdbx_strand_id
1 'polypeptide(L)'
;MVLPENVMGVVSAGEDAEGRAGKAAEAHCGAQSVPERLQSPDLHAHPELPADLTGMACPLPKQGAPVLCALVTGATGGIGRELCAELVRDHGTLAIVGRSRERLDELAKHLSERYDVDVRVFVADFAQPGAIDVLVAQVRAANLQVETLVNNAGFGYDAPFAESSLERQRALVQTNDMALMELCHAFAPDMAARGHGGILNVASVAGFVPGPYMSTYYASKAFVQSFSSALYMELRPHGVHVTALCPGPVRTPFWDNADAGETALARLTISASRVARAAVRALACNRLLCCPGVLAKAIVFGSRLVPRTWAAAAAASLQKPKK
;
A
#
# COMPACT_ATOMS: atom_id res chain seq x y z
N MET A 1 -5.80 -52.63 7.38
CA MET A 1 -4.82 -53.46 6.68
C MET A 1 -3.51 -52.68 6.63
N VAL A 2 -2.65 -53.08 7.58
CA VAL A 2 -1.19 -52.97 7.66
C VAL A 2 -0.51 -51.62 7.46
N LEU A 3 -0.13 -51.03 8.60
CA LEU A 3 1.04 -50.16 8.78
C LEU A 3 2.32 -51.00 8.89
N PRO A 4 3.50 -50.49 8.61
CA PRO A 4 4.69 -50.92 9.35
C PRO A 4 5.21 -49.84 10.28
N GLU A 5 5.50 -50.33 11.49
CA GLU A 5 6.21 -49.68 12.60
C GLU A 5 7.72 -49.65 12.39
N ASN A 6 8.35 -48.92 13.35
CA ASN A 6 9.77 -48.92 13.77
C ASN A 6 10.68 -47.89 13.09
N VAL A 7 11.40 -47.04 13.86
CA VAL A 7 12.40 -47.39 14.89
C VAL A 7 12.53 -46.28 15.94
N MET A 8 12.32 -46.64 17.20
CA MET A 8 12.84 -45.95 18.39
C MET A 8 14.32 -46.25 18.56
N GLY A 9 15.12 -45.22 18.85
CA GLY A 9 16.49 -45.35 19.35
C GLY A 9 16.70 -44.48 20.59
N VAL A 10 16.46 -45.07 21.75
CA VAL A 10 16.81 -44.55 23.06
C VAL A 10 18.31 -44.83 23.29
N VAL A 11 19.09 -43.80 23.67
CA VAL A 11 20.37 -44.01 24.39
C VAL A 11 20.38 -43.14 25.63
N SER A 12 20.53 -43.83 26.73
CA SER A 12 20.53 -43.45 28.12
C SER A 12 21.81 -42.72 28.54
N ALA A 13 21.65 -42.06 29.68
CA ALA A 13 22.59 -41.34 30.50
C ALA A 13 23.85 -42.13 30.89
N GLY A 14 24.92 -41.39 31.14
CA GLY A 14 26.10 -41.82 31.90
C GLY A 14 26.78 -40.57 32.46
N GLU A 15 26.66 -40.40 33.79
CA GLU A 15 27.43 -39.52 34.65
C GLU A 15 28.86 -40.02 34.73
N ASP A 16 29.86 -39.12 34.84
CA ASP A 16 30.86 -39.03 35.91
C ASP A 16 32.02 -38.08 35.56
N ALA A 17 32.17 -37.11 36.41
CA ALA A 17 33.27 -36.75 37.32
C ALA A 17 34.59 -36.15 36.75
N GLU A 18 34.80 -34.94 37.21
CA GLU A 18 36.02 -34.34 37.79
C GLU A 18 37.36 -34.28 37.02
N GLY A 19 37.80 -33.05 36.88
CA GLY A 19 39.15 -32.66 37.20
C GLY A 19 40.15 -32.51 36.06
N ARG A 20 40.42 -31.29 35.66
CA ARG A 20 41.77 -30.68 35.70
C ARG A 20 41.79 -29.29 34.99
N ALA A 21 42.25 -28.36 35.76
CA ALA A 21 42.68 -27.03 35.29
C ALA A 21 43.88 -27.09 34.33
N GLY A 22 43.93 -26.18 33.37
CA GLY A 22 45.21 -25.81 32.81
C GLY A 22 45.23 -25.45 31.33
N LYS A 23 45.54 -24.19 31.12
CA LYS A 23 46.15 -23.55 29.95
C LYS A 23 45.24 -22.98 28.91
N ALA A 24 45.20 -21.61 28.98
CA ALA A 24 44.83 -20.71 27.91
C ALA A 24 45.64 -21.02 26.62
N ALA A 25 44.88 -21.21 25.54
CA ALA A 25 45.40 -21.14 24.18
C ALA A 25 44.72 -19.94 23.51
N GLU A 26 45.47 -18.87 23.37
CA GLU A 26 45.15 -17.74 22.52
C GLU A 26 44.99 -18.23 21.06
N ALA A 27 43.77 -18.34 20.58
CA ALA A 27 43.53 -18.52 19.18
C ALA A 27 43.50 -17.12 18.52
N HIS A 28 44.58 -16.78 17.84
CA HIS A 28 44.65 -15.67 16.90
C HIS A 28 43.51 -15.82 15.87
N CYS A 29 42.52 -14.98 16.00
CA CYS A 29 41.51 -14.76 14.93
C CYS A 29 42.21 -13.89 13.88
N GLY A 30 42.73 -14.54 12.82
CA GLY A 30 43.25 -13.85 11.65
C GLY A 30 42.16 -13.04 11.01
N ALA A 31 42.30 -11.73 11.04
CA ALA A 31 41.51 -10.81 10.26
C ALA A 31 41.71 -11.11 8.78
N GLN A 32 40.80 -11.86 8.18
CA GLN A 32 40.67 -11.93 6.73
C GLN A 32 40.10 -10.59 6.26
N SER A 33 40.91 -9.87 5.51
CA SER A 33 40.56 -8.63 4.83
C SER A 33 39.30 -8.87 3.96
N VAL A 34 38.26 -8.13 4.28
CA VAL A 34 37.05 -7.99 3.45
C VAL A 34 37.48 -7.46 2.08
N PRO A 35 37.11 -8.07 0.96
CA PRO A 35 37.48 -7.55 -0.35
C PRO A 35 36.84 -6.18 -0.58
N GLU A 36 37.67 -5.21 -0.93
CA GLU A 36 37.38 -3.82 -1.24
C GLU A 36 36.66 -3.68 -2.58
N ARG A 37 35.47 -4.28 -2.72
CA ARG A 37 34.58 -4.13 -3.88
C ARG A 37 33.12 -4.12 -3.50
N LEU A 38 32.74 -3.15 -2.70
CA LEU A 38 31.40 -2.60 -2.67
C LEU A 38 31.52 -1.09 -2.45
N GLN A 39 32.18 -0.44 -3.40
CA GLN A 39 31.93 0.99 -3.59
C GLN A 39 30.50 1.11 -4.10
N SER A 40 29.66 1.69 -3.29
CA SER A 40 28.28 2.03 -3.61
C SER A 40 28.27 2.82 -4.93
N PRO A 41 27.44 2.45 -5.91
CA PRO A 41 27.25 3.32 -7.07
C PRO A 41 26.71 4.66 -6.54
N ASP A 42 27.25 5.76 -7.08
CA ASP A 42 26.84 7.11 -6.78
C ASP A 42 25.30 7.25 -6.85
N LEU A 43 24.67 7.42 -5.70
CA LEU A 43 23.22 7.62 -5.55
C LEU A 43 22.76 9.00 -6.07
N HIS A 44 23.67 9.77 -6.70
CA HIS A 44 23.39 11.11 -7.23
C HIS A 44 23.43 11.20 -8.76
N ALA A 45 23.65 10.10 -9.48
CA ALA A 45 23.50 10.08 -10.92
C ALA A 45 22.01 9.85 -11.27
N HIS A 46 21.23 10.93 -11.30
CA HIS A 46 19.93 10.91 -11.97
C HIS A 46 20.18 10.64 -13.46
N PRO A 47 19.53 9.61 -14.09
CA PRO A 47 19.58 9.48 -15.52
C PRO A 47 19.03 10.76 -16.15
N GLU A 48 19.78 11.36 -17.07
CA GLU A 48 19.33 12.52 -17.85
C GLU A 48 17.99 12.16 -18.51
N LEU A 49 16.98 13.00 -18.24
CA LEU A 49 15.66 12.87 -18.88
C LEU A 49 15.85 12.94 -20.39
N PRO A 50 15.18 12.07 -21.18
CA PRO A 50 15.26 12.13 -22.63
C PRO A 50 14.82 13.51 -23.12
N ALA A 51 15.61 14.09 -24.05
CA ALA A 51 15.47 15.46 -24.55
C ALA A 51 14.16 15.75 -25.31
N ASP A 52 13.27 14.79 -25.43
CA ASP A 52 12.06 14.86 -26.26
C ASP A 52 10.80 15.37 -25.53
N LEU A 53 10.92 15.81 -24.27
CA LEU A 53 9.81 16.39 -23.51
C LEU A 53 9.76 17.94 -23.56
N THR A 54 10.60 18.57 -24.36
CA THR A 54 10.65 20.06 -24.48
C THR A 54 9.50 20.66 -25.28
N GLY A 55 8.59 19.85 -25.84
CA GLY A 55 7.47 20.31 -26.69
C GLY A 55 6.17 20.65 -25.97
N MET A 56 6.03 20.39 -24.66
CA MET A 56 4.83 20.72 -23.87
C MET A 56 5.15 21.67 -22.73
N ALA A 57 5.68 22.82 -23.03
CA ALA A 57 5.75 23.90 -22.06
C ALA A 57 4.32 24.44 -21.81
N CYS A 58 3.64 23.88 -20.82
CA CYS A 58 2.53 24.57 -20.19
C CYS A 58 3.10 25.85 -19.57
N PRO A 59 2.54 27.04 -19.84
CA PRO A 59 3.07 28.29 -19.30
C PRO A 59 3.10 28.19 -17.76
N LEU A 60 4.30 28.41 -17.19
CA LEU A 60 4.48 28.43 -15.74
C LEU A 60 3.52 29.47 -15.14
N PRO A 61 2.68 29.12 -14.18
CA PRO A 61 1.84 30.09 -13.50
C PRO A 61 2.74 31.12 -12.80
N LYS A 62 2.33 32.40 -12.82
CA LYS A 62 2.99 33.48 -12.06
C LYS A 62 3.13 33.01 -10.61
N GLN A 63 4.31 33.19 -10.04
CA GLN A 63 4.69 32.75 -8.69
C GLN A 63 3.74 33.32 -7.62
N GLY A 64 2.66 32.61 -7.36
CA GLY A 64 1.82 32.79 -6.18
C GLY A 64 2.18 31.74 -5.13
N ALA A 65 1.70 31.91 -3.89
CA ALA A 65 1.82 30.86 -2.88
C ALA A 65 1.27 29.52 -3.42
N PRO A 66 1.90 28.37 -3.10
CA PRO A 66 1.43 27.09 -3.58
C PRO A 66 0.02 26.80 -3.06
N VAL A 67 -0.79 26.16 -3.89
CA VAL A 67 -2.18 25.82 -3.57
C VAL A 67 -2.20 24.48 -2.83
N LEU A 68 -2.72 24.51 -1.60
CA LEU A 68 -2.93 23.28 -0.82
C LEU A 68 -3.99 22.40 -1.47
N CYS A 69 -3.72 21.11 -1.60
CA CYS A 69 -4.65 20.17 -2.22
C CYS A 69 -4.67 18.81 -1.52
N ALA A 70 -5.77 18.08 -1.73
CA ALA A 70 -5.78 16.64 -1.52
C ALA A 70 -5.46 15.92 -2.83
N LEU A 71 -4.48 14.99 -2.80
CA LEU A 71 -4.12 14.15 -3.95
C LEU A 71 -4.69 12.75 -3.75
N VAL A 72 -5.54 12.30 -4.68
CA VAL A 72 -6.22 10.99 -4.60
C VAL A 72 -5.83 10.12 -5.78
N THR A 73 -5.13 9.01 -5.51
CA THR A 73 -4.78 8.02 -6.54
C THR A 73 -5.89 6.99 -6.72
N GLY A 74 -6.05 6.47 -7.95
CA GLY A 74 -7.16 5.56 -8.26
C GLY A 74 -8.53 6.21 -8.05
N ALA A 75 -8.63 7.52 -8.29
CA ALA A 75 -9.80 8.34 -8.01
C ALA A 75 -11.08 7.88 -8.72
N THR A 76 -10.96 7.25 -9.89
CA THR A 76 -12.11 6.74 -10.67
C THR A 76 -12.65 5.40 -10.16
N GLY A 77 -11.99 4.75 -9.18
CA GLY A 77 -12.47 3.53 -8.54
C GLY A 77 -13.60 3.78 -7.55
N GLY A 78 -14.30 2.71 -7.13
CA GLY A 78 -15.47 2.84 -6.26
C GLY A 78 -15.18 3.55 -4.93
N ILE A 79 -14.10 3.17 -4.21
CA ILE A 79 -13.68 3.85 -2.97
C ILE A 79 -13.10 5.22 -3.30
N GLY A 80 -12.29 5.34 -4.36
CA GLY A 80 -11.64 6.59 -4.75
C GLY A 80 -12.62 7.73 -5.03
N ARG A 81 -13.70 7.46 -5.77
CA ARG A 81 -14.78 8.44 -6.04
C ARG A 81 -15.41 8.98 -4.75
N GLU A 82 -15.69 8.09 -3.83
CA GLU A 82 -16.31 8.44 -2.56
C GLU A 82 -15.33 9.19 -1.64
N LEU A 83 -14.02 8.85 -1.69
CA LEU A 83 -12.99 9.59 -0.98
C LEU A 83 -12.86 11.02 -1.52
N CYS A 84 -12.87 11.20 -2.85
CA CYS A 84 -12.92 12.53 -3.44
C CYS A 84 -14.13 13.33 -2.94
N ALA A 85 -15.35 12.73 -2.94
CA ALA A 85 -16.57 13.38 -2.49
C ALA A 85 -16.60 13.73 -0.98
N GLU A 86 -15.86 13.01 -0.14
CA GLU A 86 -15.72 13.38 1.28
C GLU A 86 -14.65 14.46 1.48
N LEU A 87 -13.53 14.41 0.72
CA LEU A 87 -12.40 15.33 0.86
C LEU A 87 -12.70 16.75 0.35
N VAL A 88 -13.61 16.92 -0.63
CA VAL A 88 -14.03 18.25 -1.10
C VAL A 88 -14.62 19.14 -0.02
N ARG A 89 -15.00 18.57 1.13
CA ARG A 89 -15.56 19.33 2.26
C ARG A 89 -14.49 20.12 3.03
N ASP A 90 -13.27 19.59 2.99
CA ASP A 90 -12.14 20.11 3.76
C ASP A 90 -11.07 20.76 2.86
N HIS A 91 -11.14 20.52 1.54
CA HIS A 91 -10.16 20.99 0.57
C HIS A 91 -10.83 21.72 -0.60
N GLY A 92 -10.39 22.96 -0.88
CA GLY A 92 -10.83 23.74 -2.04
C GLY A 92 -10.25 23.27 -3.37
N THR A 93 -9.20 22.43 -3.35
CA THR A 93 -8.55 21.87 -4.54
C THR A 93 -8.31 20.38 -4.37
N LEU A 94 -8.68 19.61 -5.40
CA LEU A 94 -8.35 18.17 -5.50
C LEU A 94 -7.43 17.92 -6.69
N ALA A 95 -6.40 17.12 -6.47
CA ALA A 95 -5.59 16.48 -7.51
C ALA A 95 -6.03 15.01 -7.64
N ILE A 96 -6.68 14.65 -8.75
CA ILE A 96 -7.18 13.29 -8.98
C ILE A 96 -6.32 12.56 -10.00
N VAL A 97 -5.93 11.32 -9.65
CA VAL A 97 -5.00 10.51 -10.43
C VAL A 97 -5.62 9.19 -10.84
N GLY A 98 -5.43 8.80 -12.09
CA GLY A 98 -5.89 7.51 -12.62
C GLY A 98 -5.36 7.26 -14.04
N ARG A 99 -5.74 6.12 -14.64
CA ARG A 99 -5.24 5.70 -15.95
C ARG A 99 -6.05 6.20 -17.14
N SER A 100 -7.37 6.39 -16.97
CA SER A 100 -8.25 6.85 -18.05
C SER A 100 -8.54 8.32 -17.91
N ARG A 101 -8.11 9.10 -18.91
CA ARG A 101 -8.33 10.53 -19.02
C ARG A 101 -9.83 10.84 -19.03
N GLU A 102 -10.61 10.12 -19.81
CA GLU A 102 -12.04 10.32 -19.99
C GLU A 102 -12.80 10.18 -18.67
N ARG A 103 -12.51 9.10 -17.91
CA ARG A 103 -13.14 8.84 -16.61
C ARG A 103 -12.73 9.84 -15.53
N LEU A 104 -11.51 10.38 -15.63
CA LEU A 104 -11.05 11.42 -14.73
C LEU A 104 -11.73 12.77 -15.05
N ASP A 105 -11.86 13.11 -16.32
CA ASP A 105 -12.52 14.35 -16.76
C ASP A 105 -14.03 14.34 -16.39
N GLU A 106 -14.71 13.19 -16.55
CA GLU A 106 -16.09 13.00 -16.06
C GLU A 106 -16.20 13.19 -14.54
N LEU A 107 -15.26 12.61 -13.78
CA LEU A 107 -15.25 12.76 -12.33
C LEU A 107 -14.96 14.21 -11.92
N ALA A 108 -13.99 14.86 -12.57
CA ALA A 108 -13.64 16.24 -12.32
C ALA A 108 -14.85 17.16 -12.54
N LYS A 109 -15.52 17.03 -13.69
CA LYS A 109 -16.73 17.77 -14.01
C LYS A 109 -17.81 17.58 -12.95
N HIS A 110 -18.10 16.32 -12.59
CA HIS A 110 -19.11 16.00 -11.57
C HIS A 110 -18.80 16.64 -10.21
N LEU A 111 -17.53 16.60 -9.77
CA LEU A 111 -17.11 17.15 -8.48
C LEU A 111 -17.17 18.69 -8.50
N SER A 112 -16.67 19.33 -9.56
CA SER A 112 -16.67 20.80 -9.68
C SER A 112 -18.08 21.36 -9.74
N GLU A 113 -18.98 20.74 -10.53
CA GLU A 113 -20.38 21.18 -10.65
C GLU A 113 -21.17 21.02 -9.33
N ARG A 114 -20.84 19.97 -8.56
CA ARG A 114 -21.60 19.66 -7.33
C ARG A 114 -21.10 20.37 -6.09
N TYR A 115 -19.79 20.63 -6.00
CA TYR A 115 -19.17 21.08 -4.76
C TYR A 115 -18.40 22.39 -4.88
N ASP A 116 -18.40 23.03 -6.07
CA ASP A 116 -17.64 24.27 -6.34
C ASP A 116 -16.16 24.17 -5.95
N VAL A 117 -15.51 23.07 -6.36
CA VAL A 117 -14.11 22.74 -6.04
C VAL A 117 -13.26 22.75 -7.31
N ASP A 118 -12.00 23.22 -7.20
CA ASP A 118 -11.02 23.11 -8.29
C ASP A 118 -10.49 21.69 -8.37
N VAL A 119 -10.66 21.03 -9.51
CA VAL A 119 -10.21 19.64 -9.71
C VAL A 119 -9.14 19.58 -10.79
N ARG A 120 -7.94 19.16 -10.39
CA ARG A 120 -6.79 18.98 -11.29
C ARG A 120 -6.64 17.50 -11.64
N VAL A 121 -6.57 17.22 -12.93
CA VAL A 121 -6.52 15.85 -13.47
C VAL A 121 -5.10 15.48 -13.87
N PHE A 122 -4.62 14.35 -13.36
CA PHE A 122 -3.32 13.75 -13.69
C PHE A 122 -3.51 12.32 -14.19
N VAL A 123 -2.97 12.01 -15.36
CA VAL A 123 -3.02 10.65 -15.92
C VAL A 123 -1.71 9.95 -15.61
N ALA A 124 -1.79 8.81 -14.89
CA ALA A 124 -0.63 8.00 -14.58
C ALA A 124 -1.01 6.51 -14.50
N ASP A 125 -0.18 5.66 -15.09
CA ASP A 125 -0.24 4.21 -14.92
C ASP A 125 0.94 3.77 -14.05
N PHE A 126 0.67 3.45 -12.80
CA PHE A 126 1.69 3.08 -11.82
C PHE A 126 2.36 1.72 -12.08
N ALA A 127 1.86 0.93 -13.02
CA ALA A 127 2.56 -0.26 -13.49
C ALA A 127 3.79 0.09 -14.36
N GLN A 128 3.88 1.33 -14.84
CA GLN A 128 5.00 1.78 -15.69
C GLN A 128 6.14 2.35 -14.83
N PRO A 129 7.40 1.99 -15.13
CA PRO A 129 8.57 2.58 -14.47
C PRO A 129 8.61 4.10 -14.63
N GLY A 130 9.00 4.82 -13.56
CA GLY A 130 9.13 6.28 -13.57
C GLY A 130 7.81 7.06 -13.57
N ALA A 131 6.65 6.38 -13.54
CA ALA A 131 5.35 7.07 -13.54
C ALA A 131 5.16 7.98 -12.32
N ILE A 132 5.73 7.63 -11.19
CA ILE A 132 5.64 8.43 -9.97
C ILE A 132 6.48 9.69 -10.07
N ASP A 133 7.69 9.61 -10.60
CA ASP A 133 8.57 10.79 -10.79
C ASP A 133 7.90 11.81 -11.71
N VAL A 134 7.31 11.34 -12.82
CA VAL A 134 6.56 12.17 -13.75
C VAL A 134 5.35 12.81 -13.06
N LEU A 135 4.56 12.05 -12.30
CA LEU A 135 3.42 12.57 -11.55
C LEU A 135 3.84 13.63 -10.53
N VAL A 136 4.87 13.37 -9.74
CA VAL A 136 5.38 14.32 -8.73
C VAL A 136 5.85 15.60 -9.39
N ALA A 137 6.59 15.51 -10.52
CA ALA A 137 7.02 16.66 -11.29
C ALA A 137 5.83 17.48 -11.82
N GLN A 138 4.78 16.82 -12.36
CA GLN A 138 3.57 17.49 -12.85
C GLN A 138 2.81 18.19 -11.71
N VAL A 139 2.65 17.55 -10.55
CA VAL A 139 1.97 18.15 -9.38
C VAL A 139 2.71 19.39 -8.91
N ARG A 140 4.05 19.34 -8.82
CA ARG A 140 4.89 20.48 -8.44
C ARG A 140 4.85 21.58 -9.49
N ALA A 141 4.90 21.26 -10.78
CA ALA A 141 4.79 22.22 -11.89
C ALA A 141 3.42 22.93 -11.93
N ALA A 142 2.37 22.26 -11.45
CA ALA A 142 1.04 22.86 -11.29
C ALA A 142 0.92 23.79 -10.07
N ASN A 143 2.03 24.05 -9.35
CA ASN A 143 2.09 24.83 -8.11
C ASN A 143 1.16 24.27 -7.01
N LEU A 144 0.98 22.94 -6.97
CA LEU A 144 0.20 22.26 -5.96
C LEU A 144 1.10 21.77 -4.82
N GLN A 145 0.66 21.98 -3.59
CA GLN A 145 1.27 21.44 -2.40
C GLN A 145 0.31 20.44 -1.75
N VAL A 146 0.73 19.18 -1.72
CA VAL A 146 -0.10 18.11 -1.20
C VAL A 146 -0.18 18.22 0.32
N GLU A 147 -1.38 18.53 0.82
CA GLU A 147 -1.70 18.54 2.25
C GLU A 147 -2.25 17.19 2.70
N THR A 148 -3.09 16.57 1.87
CA THR A 148 -3.62 15.23 2.11
C THR A 148 -3.28 14.31 0.94
N LEU A 149 -2.52 13.24 1.22
CA LEU A 149 -2.20 12.19 0.26
C LEU A 149 -3.08 10.96 0.49
N VAL A 150 -3.83 10.56 -0.53
CA VAL A 150 -4.65 9.35 -0.50
C VAL A 150 -4.13 8.31 -1.48
N ASN A 151 -3.40 7.34 -0.99
CA ASN A 151 -2.90 6.20 -1.74
C ASN A 151 -4.01 5.13 -1.82
N ASN A 152 -4.89 5.28 -2.82
CA ASN A 152 -6.01 4.37 -3.05
C ASN A 152 -5.84 3.53 -4.33
N ALA A 153 -4.96 3.90 -5.24
CA ALA A 153 -4.67 3.08 -6.41
C ALA A 153 -4.22 1.68 -6.01
N GLY A 154 -4.75 0.68 -6.67
CA GLY A 154 -4.42 -0.72 -6.41
C GLY A 154 -5.42 -1.66 -7.05
N PHE A 155 -4.99 -2.89 -7.29
CA PHE A 155 -5.84 -3.94 -7.82
C PHE A 155 -5.49 -5.30 -7.20
N GLY A 156 -6.39 -6.27 -7.35
CA GLY A 156 -6.19 -7.66 -7.00
C GLY A 156 -5.96 -8.51 -8.25
N TYR A 157 -5.40 -9.69 -8.05
CA TYR A 157 -5.26 -10.69 -9.10
C TYR A 157 -5.48 -12.07 -8.47
N ASP A 158 -6.53 -12.75 -8.93
CA ASP A 158 -6.93 -14.09 -8.48
C ASP A 158 -6.48 -15.13 -9.52
N ALA A 159 -5.53 -15.96 -9.14
CA ALA A 159 -5.05 -17.09 -9.94
C ALA A 159 -4.24 -18.04 -9.05
N PRO A 160 -4.19 -19.36 -9.36
CA PRO A 160 -3.18 -20.25 -8.81
C PRO A 160 -1.79 -19.69 -9.10
N PHE A 161 -0.95 -19.51 -8.08
CA PHE A 161 0.32 -18.79 -8.24
C PHE A 161 1.23 -19.40 -9.31
N ALA A 162 1.30 -20.74 -9.36
CA ALA A 162 2.12 -21.45 -10.35
C ALA A 162 1.66 -21.27 -11.80
N GLU A 163 0.39 -20.88 -12.01
CA GLU A 163 -0.22 -20.68 -13.34
C GLU A 163 -0.41 -19.19 -13.65
N SER A 164 -0.05 -18.31 -12.72
CA SER A 164 -0.30 -16.88 -12.83
C SER A 164 0.71 -16.18 -13.75
N SER A 165 0.29 -15.08 -14.37
CA SER A 165 1.18 -14.20 -15.13
C SER A 165 2.14 -13.46 -14.20
N LEU A 166 3.45 -13.66 -14.38
CA LEU A 166 4.49 -12.93 -13.65
C LEU A 166 4.41 -11.42 -13.91
N GLU A 167 4.06 -11.02 -15.11
CA GLU A 167 3.89 -9.62 -15.49
C GLU A 167 2.77 -8.95 -14.66
N ARG A 168 1.61 -9.61 -14.53
CA ARG A 168 0.51 -9.11 -13.69
C ARG A 168 0.90 -9.09 -12.21
N GLN A 169 1.68 -10.06 -11.72
CA GLN A 169 2.20 -10.06 -10.34
C GLN A 169 3.13 -8.87 -10.10
N ARG A 170 4.05 -8.59 -11.04
CA ARG A 170 4.95 -7.43 -10.97
C ARG A 170 4.17 -6.11 -11.01
N ALA A 171 3.22 -5.97 -11.94
CA ALA A 171 2.36 -4.79 -12.04
C ALA A 171 1.57 -4.55 -10.76
N LEU A 172 1.12 -5.62 -10.07
CA LEU A 172 0.43 -5.52 -8.80
C LEU A 172 1.35 -4.94 -7.71
N VAL A 173 2.55 -5.49 -7.54
CA VAL A 173 3.52 -5.00 -6.55
C VAL A 173 3.92 -3.56 -6.86
N GLN A 174 4.19 -3.26 -8.13
CA GLN A 174 4.54 -1.90 -8.56
C GLN A 174 3.44 -0.90 -8.22
N THR A 175 2.18 -1.25 -8.47
CA THR A 175 1.04 -0.35 -8.23
C THR A 175 0.66 -0.27 -6.75
N ASN A 176 0.59 -1.42 -6.05
CA ASN A 176 0.04 -1.47 -4.69
C ASN A 176 1.05 -1.05 -3.62
N ASP A 177 2.34 -1.33 -3.85
CA ASP A 177 3.39 -1.19 -2.84
C ASP A 177 4.40 -0.11 -3.21
N MET A 178 5.08 -0.24 -4.37
CA MET A 178 6.14 0.68 -4.78
C MET A 178 5.60 2.09 -4.98
N ALA A 179 4.55 2.25 -5.78
CA ALA A 179 3.97 3.57 -6.05
C ALA A 179 3.48 4.26 -4.76
N LEU A 180 2.87 3.51 -3.84
CA LEU A 180 2.44 4.03 -2.54
C LEU A 180 3.63 4.52 -1.71
N MET A 181 4.70 3.72 -1.62
CA MET A 181 5.92 4.07 -0.89
C MET A 181 6.58 5.31 -1.50
N GLU A 182 6.75 5.36 -2.81
CA GLU A 182 7.36 6.47 -3.55
C GLU A 182 6.57 7.77 -3.39
N LEU A 183 5.23 7.72 -3.44
CA LEU A 183 4.38 8.89 -3.18
C LEU A 183 4.48 9.36 -1.73
N CYS A 184 4.50 8.47 -0.76
CA CYS A 184 4.74 8.83 0.64
C CYS A 184 6.11 9.51 0.79
N HIS A 185 7.16 8.95 0.18
CA HIS A 185 8.52 9.51 0.22
C HIS A 185 8.60 10.90 -0.44
N ALA A 186 7.86 11.13 -1.53
CA ALA A 186 7.86 12.39 -2.26
C ALA A 186 7.17 13.54 -1.52
N PHE A 187 6.10 13.26 -0.74
CA PHE A 187 5.26 14.29 -0.14
C PHE A 187 5.34 14.39 1.39
N ALA A 188 5.74 13.32 2.10
CA ALA A 188 5.86 13.36 3.56
C ALA A 188 6.89 14.39 4.08
N PRO A 189 8.05 14.62 3.44
CA PRO A 189 8.99 15.64 3.89
C PRO A 189 8.40 17.05 3.93
N ASP A 190 7.63 17.42 2.90
CA ASP A 190 6.98 18.73 2.83
C ASP A 190 5.90 18.88 3.91
N MET A 191 5.14 17.81 4.21
CA MET A 191 4.17 17.78 5.31
C MET A 191 4.85 17.93 6.66
N ALA A 192 5.93 17.18 6.90
CA ALA A 192 6.72 17.23 8.13
C ALA A 192 7.33 18.61 8.36
N ALA A 193 7.86 19.24 7.30
CA ALA A 193 8.44 20.58 7.40
C ALA A 193 7.38 21.66 7.73
N ARG A 194 6.13 21.49 7.29
CA ARG A 194 5.02 22.38 7.63
C ARG A 194 4.44 22.16 9.02
N GLY A 195 4.73 21.01 9.63
CA GLY A 195 4.14 20.62 10.90
C GLY A 195 2.69 20.13 10.82
N HIS A 196 2.16 19.91 9.62
CA HIS A 196 0.82 19.37 9.38
C HIS A 196 0.69 18.68 8.02
N GLY A 197 -0.22 17.73 7.95
CA GLY A 197 -0.55 16.98 6.75
C GLY A 197 -1.25 15.65 7.09
N GLY A 198 -1.69 14.93 6.05
CA GLY A 198 -2.37 13.67 6.21
C GLY A 198 -2.01 12.65 5.12
N ILE A 199 -1.78 11.40 5.52
CA ILE A 199 -1.53 10.28 4.60
C ILE A 199 -2.55 9.18 4.88
N LEU A 200 -3.41 8.89 3.92
CA LEU A 200 -4.38 7.80 3.96
C LEU A 200 -3.94 6.70 3.00
N ASN A 201 -3.50 5.56 3.52
CA ASN A 201 -3.10 4.41 2.73
C ASN A 201 -4.21 3.35 2.72
N VAL A 202 -4.70 2.99 1.54
CA VAL A 202 -5.76 1.99 1.39
C VAL A 202 -5.17 0.58 1.39
N ALA A 203 -5.18 -0.02 2.58
CA ALA A 203 -4.88 -1.42 2.83
C ALA A 203 -6.13 -2.32 2.60
N SER A 204 -6.31 -3.35 3.39
CA SER A 204 -7.46 -4.27 3.40
C SER A 204 -7.42 -5.14 4.66
N VAL A 205 -8.54 -5.75 5.04
CA VAL A 205 -8.52 -6.88 5.98
C VAL A 205 -7.70 -8.06 5.46
N ALA A 206 -7.49 -8.16 4.14
CA ALA A 206 -6.61 -9.12 3.50
C ALA A 206 -5.16 -9.04 4.01
N GLY A 207 -4.70 -7.88 4.47
CA GLY A 207 -3.36 -7.72 5.03
C GLY A 207 -3.13 -8.40 6.39
N PHE A 208 -4.17 -8.92 7.05
CA PHE A 208 -4.06 -9.58 8.36
C PHE A 208 -3.92 -11.09 8.28
N VAL A 209 -4.22 -11.70 7.15
CA VAL A 209 -4.23 -13.15 6.95
C VAL A 209 -3.55 -13.54 5.64
N PRO A 210 -2.98 -14.74 5.51
CA PRO A 210 -2.52 -15.26 4.22
C PRO A 210 -3.71 -15.56 3.31
N GLY A 211 -3.60 -15.23 2.00
CA GLY A 211 -4.68 -15.48 1.03
C GLY A 211 -4.21 -16.31 -0.16
N PRO A 212 -4.41 -17.64 -0.13
CA PRO A 212 -4.17 -18.48 -1.30
C PRO A 212 -4.99 -18.00 -2.51
N TYR A 213 -4.47 -18.22 -3.72
CA TYR A 213 -4.98 -17.74 -5.02
C TYR A 213 -4.84 -16.23 -5.26
N MET A 214 -4.73 -15.43 -4.20
CA MET A 214 -4.44 -13.99 -4.25
C MET A 214 -3.19 -13.63 -3.42
N SER A 215 -2.20 -14.51 -3.39
CA SER A 215 -1.06 -14.44 -2.46
C SER A 215 -0.31 -13.11 -2.50
N THR A 216 0.00 -12.59 -3.69
CA THR A 216 0.68 -11.31 -3.87
C THR A 216 -0.19 -10.13 -3.42
N TYR A 217 -1.50 -10.17 -3.69
CA TYR A 217 -2.42 -9.13 -3.22
C TYR A 217 -2.48 -9.07 -1.69
N TYR A 218 -2.64 -10.22 -1.02
CA TYR A 218 -2.67 -10.27 0.44
C TYR A 218 -1.35 -9.80 1.05
N ALA A 219 -0.23 -10.22 0.45
CA ALA A 219 1.10 -9.76 0.85
C ALA A 219 1.26 -8.25 0.66
N SER A 220 0.79 -7.69 -0.46
CA SER A 220 0.82 -6.25 -0.71
C SER A 220 0.02 -5.48 0.35
N LYS A 221 -1.16 -5.98 0.74
CA LYS A 221 -1.96 -5.31 1.77
C LYS A 221 -1.35 -5.44 3.17
N ALA A 222 -0.59 -6.48 3.44
CA ALA A 222 0.22 -6.60 4.67
C ALA A 222 1.40 -5.62 4.66
N PHE A 223 2.07 -5.43 3.51
CA PHE A 223 3.09 -4.40 3.34
C PHE A 223 2.53 -3.02 3.66
N VAL A 224 1.43 -2.62 3.00
CA VAL A 224 0.80 -1.30 3.22
C VAL A 224 0.46 -1.07 4.69
N GLN A 225 -0.03 -2.10 5.39
CA GLN A 225 -0.40 -2.03 6.79
C GLN A 225 0.81 -1.82 7.71
N SER A 226 1.87 -2.62 7.51
CA SER A 226 3.10 -2.53 8.28
C SER A 226 3.82 -1.20 8.03
N PHE A 227 3.96 -0.81 6.76
CA PHE A 227 4.54 0.46 6.33
C PHE A 227 3.81 1.67 6.93
N SER A 228 2.48 1.68 6.84
CA SER A 228 1.68 2.77 7.42
C SER A 228 1.82 2.87 8.94
N SER A 229 2.01 1.72 9.61
CA SER A 229 2.19 1.69 11.07
C SER A 229 3.54 2.30 11.47
N ALA A 230 4.59 2.04 10.71
CA ALA A 230 5.90 2.65 10.92
C ALA A 230 5.84 4.16 10.66
N LEU A 231 5.32 4.57 9.49
CA LEU A 231 5.17 5.98 9.16
C LEU A 231 4.34 6.78 10.17
N TYR A 232 3.28 6.18 10.73
CA TYR A 232 2.48 6.80 11.79
C TYR A 232 3.35 7.20 12.99
N MET A 233 4.24 6.31 13.42
CA MET A 233 5.14 6.59 14.56
C MET A 233 6.21 7.61 14.21
N GLU A 234 6.75 7.55 13.00
CA GLU A 234 7.82 8.45 12.54
C GLU A 234 7.30 9.87 12.29
N LEU A 235 6.12 10.02 11.69
CA LEU A 235 5.59 11.31 11.27
C LEU A 235 4.71 12.01 12.31
N ARG A 236 4.19 11.27 13.30
CA ARG A 236 3.36 11.83 14.38
C ARG A 236 4.05 12.97 15.16
N PRO A 237 5.35 12.91 15.52
CA PRO A 237 6.03 14.03 16.18
C PRO A 237 6.10 15.30 15.34
N HIS A 238 5.96 15.15 14.00
CA HIS A 238 5.97 16.23 13.03
C HIS A 238 4.56 16.75 12.68
N GLY A 239 3.53 16.38 13.45
CA GLY A 239 2.16 16.83 13.22
C GLY A 239 1.46 16.23 11.98
N VAL A 240 2.05 15.19 11.36
CA VAL A 240 1.47 14.52 10.20
C VAL A 240 0.67 13.30 10.62
N HIS A 241 -0.58 13.23 10.18
CA HIS A 241 -1.47 12.12 10.45
C HIS A 241 -1.27 11.00 9.43
N VAL A 242 -1.20 9.75 9.87
CA VAL A 242 -1.12 8.59 8.97
C VAL A 242 -2.19 7.56 9.35
N THR A 243 -2.98 7.15 8.39
CA THR A 243 -4.06 6.16 8.60
C THR A 243 -3.98 5.05 7.55
N ALA A 244 -3.95 3.79 8.02
CA ALA A 244 -4.19 2.63 7.18
C ALA A 244 -5.69 2.30 7.17
N LEU A 245 -6.33 2.43 6.03
CA LEU A 245 -7.72 2.03 5.81
C LEU A 245 -7.77 0.54 5.49
N CYS A 246 -8.40 -0.26 6.35
CA CYS A 246 -8.50 -1.71 6.22
C CYS A 246 -9.98 -2.12 6.04
N PRO A 247 -10.57 -1.89 4.88
CA PRO A 247 -11.95 -2.30 4.63
C PRO A 247 -12.07 -3.82 4.50
N GLY A 248 -13.23 -4.34 4.88
CA GLY A 248 -13.70 -5.65 4.42
C GLY A 248 -14.16 -5.60 2.98
N PRO A 249 -14.96 -6.56 2.50
CA PRO A 249 -15.55 -6.53 1.18
C PRO A 249 -16.40 -5.26 0.97
N VAL A 250 -16.11 -4.51 -0.09
CA VAL A 250 -16.81 -3.26 -0.44
C VAL A 250 -17.52 -3.47 -1.78
N ARG A 251 -18.73 -2.95 -1.90
CA ARG A 251 -19.49 -2.99 -3.16
C ARG A 251 -18.87 -2.02 -4.16
N THR A 252 -17.99 -2.53 -5.01
CA THR A 252 -17.27 -1.79 -6.05
C THR A 252 -16.93 -2.72 -7.21
N PRO A 253 -16.61 -2.19 -8.41
CA PRO A 253 -16.11 -2.97 -9.54
C PRO A 253 -14.73 -3.60 -9.32
N PHE A 254 -14.17 -3.55 -8.13
CA PHE A 254 -12.86 -4.13 -7.78
C PHE A 254 -12.82 -5.64 -8.05
N TRP A 255 -13.90 -6.34 -7.75
CA TRP A 255 -14.01 -7.80 -7.91
C TRP A 255 -14.01 -8.23 -9.38
N ASP A 256 -14.60 -7.40 -10.26
CA ASP A 256 -14.57 -7.62 -11.71
C ASP A 256 -13.16 -7.50 -12.27
N ASN A 257 -12.38 -6.53 -11.76
CA ASN A 257 -10.99 -6.31 -12.15
C ASN A 257 -9.99 -7.33 -11.58
N ALA A 258 -10.38 -8.04 -10.51
CA ALA A 258 -9.54 -9.05 -9.87
C ALA A 258 -9.72 -10.45 -10.48
N ASP A 259 -10.57 -10.59 -11.51
CA ASP A 259 -11.02 -11.88 -12.09
C ASP A 259 -11.65 -12.81 -11.03
N ALA A 260 -12.07 -12.25 -9.90
CA ALA A 260 -12.70 -12.96 -8.80
C ALA A 260 -14.22 -13.05 -9.07
N GLY A 261 -14.70 -14.23 -9.46
CA GLY A 261 -16.11 -14.48 -9.69
C GLY A 261 -17.00 -14.21 -8.44
N GLU A 262 -18.31 -14.41 -8.55
CA GLU A 262 -19.25 -14.24 -7.43
C GLU A 262 -18.85 -15.10 -6.23
N THR A 263 -18.22 -14.46 -5.24
CA THR A 263 -17.81 -15.09 -3.98
C THR A 263 -18.89 -14.90 -2.91
N ALA A 264 -18.94 -15.81 -1.94
CA ALA A 264 -19.85 -15.68 -0.78
C ALA A 264 -19.60 -14.36 0.00
N LEU A 265 -18.40 -13.79 -0.10
CA LEU A 265 -18.03 -12.51 0.51
C LEU A 265 -18.72 -11.31 -0.14
N ALA A 266 -19.13 -11.42 -1.42
CA ALA A 266 -19.86 -10.36 -2.13
C ALA A 266 -21.22 -10.02 -1.49
N ARG A 267 -21.78 -10.93 -0.69
CA ARG A 267 -23.05 -10.73 0.03
C ARG A 267 -22.90 -9.92 1.33
N LEU A 268 -21.69 -9.78 1.85
CA LEU A 268 -21.39 -9.10 3.12
C LEU A 268 -20.71 -7.75 2.92
N THR A 269 -20.98 -7.10 1.79
CA THR A 269 -20.36 -5.83 1.41
C THR A 269 -20.93 -4.64 2.17
N ILE A 270 -20.07 -3.66 2.45
CA ILE A 270 -20.49 -2.32 2.91
C ILE A 270 -20.42 -1.33 1.74
N SER A 271 -21.13 -0.20 1.84
CA SER A 271 -21.08 0.84 0.80
C SER A 271 -19.74 1.57 0.82
N ALA A 272 -19.23 1.93 -0.37
CA ALA A 272 -18.00 2.70 -0.53
C ALA A 272 -18.08 4.06 0.18
N SER A 273 -19.23 4.74 0.19
CA SER A 273 -19.43 6.01 0.88
C SER A 273 -19.26 5.89 2.40
N ARG A 274 -19.75 4.79 3.01
CA ARG A 274 -19.53 4.55 4.45
C ARG A 274 -18.04 4.32 4.75
N VAL A 275 -17.34 3.62 3.85
CA VAL A 275 -15.89 3.39 3.97
C VAL A 275 -15.12 4.71 3.87
N ALA A 276 -15.41 5.53 2.86
CA ALA A 276 -14.75 6.81 2.63
C ALA A 276 -14.94 7.78 3.82
N ARG A 277 -16.18 7.92 4.29
CA ARG A 277 -16.49 8.76 5.47
C ARG A 277 -15.74 8.31 6.73
N ALA A 278 -15.70 7.00 6.96
CA ALA A 278 -14.97 6.46 8.09
C ALA A 278 -13.45 6.70 7.97
N ALA A 279 -12.91 6.60 6.76
CA ALA A 279 -11.50 6.81 6.47
C ALA A 279 -11.06 8.26 6.69
N VAL A 280 -11.78 9.22 6.10
CA VAL A 280 -11.49 10.66 6.25
C VAL A 280 -11.59 11.07 7.72
N ARG A 281 -12.64 10.63 8.43
CA ARG A 281 -12.77 10.88 9.86
C ARG A 281 -11.65 10.24 10.70
N ALA A 282 -11.19 9.05 10.34
CA ALA A 282 -10.09 8.39 11.03
C ALA A 282 -8.77 9.14 10.84
N LEU A 283 -8.51 9.61 9.62
CA LEU A 283 -7.35 10.44 9.29
C LEU A 283 -7.38 11.75 10.09
N ALA A 284 -8.50 12.47 10.07
CA ALA A 284 -8.67 13.71 10.84
C ALA A 284 -8.44 13.51 12.35
N CYS A 285 -8.87 12.36 12.90
CA CYS A 285 -8.65 11.98 14.30
C CYS A 285 -7.29 11.33 14.58
N ASN A 286 -6.37 11.32 13.63
CA ASN A 286 -5.04 10.66 13.71
C ASN A 286 -5.12 9.21 14.23
N ARG A 287 -6.02 8.41 13.66
CA ARG A 287 -6.15 6.99 14.02
C ARG A 287 -5.31 6.14 13.07
N LEU A 288 -4.37 5.39 13.59
CA LEU A 288 -3.51 4.50 12.82
C LEU A 288 -4.29 3.52 11.93
N LEU A 289 -5.31 2.85 12.50
CA LEU A 289 -6.08 1.84 11.78
C LEU A 289 -7.56 2.25 11.69
N CYS A 290 -8.11 2.18 10.48
CA CYS A 290 -9.53 2.33 10.21
C CYS A 290 -10.09 1.04 9.60
N CYS A 291 -10.87 0.27 10.37
CA CYS A 291 -11.53 -0.95 9.95
C CYS A 291 -13.05 -0.73 9.94
N PRO A 292 -13.63 -0.22 8.84
CA PRO A 292 -15.06 0.10 8.79
C PRO A 292 -15.91 -1.17 8.71
N GLY A 293 -16.94 -1.22 9.56
CA GLY A 293 -17.87 -2.34 9.65
C GLY A 293 -17.48 -3.40 10.69
N VAL A 294 -18.51 -4.13 11.16
CA VAL A 294 -18.33 -5.15 12.21
C VAL A 294 -17.52 -6.33 11.71
N LEU A 295 -17.78 -6.78 10.46
CA LEU A 295 -17.07 -7.90 9.84
C LEU A 295 -15.57 -7.62 9.73
N ALA A 296 -15.17 -6.42 9.28
CA ALA A 296 -13.76 -6.06 9.18
C ALA A 296 -13.07 -6.13 10.55
N LYS A 297 -13.72 -5.62 11.59
CA LYS A 297 -13.19 -5.68 12.97
C LYS A 297 -13.10 -7.12 13.48
N ALA A 298 -14.10 -7.95 13.19
CA ALA A 298 -14.09 -9.36 13.57
C ALA A 298 -12.96 -10.14 12.90
N ILE A 299 -12.72 -9.92 11.60
CA ILE A 299 -11.59 -10.53 10.87
C ILE A 299 -10.26 -10.11 11.49
N VAL A 300 -10.06 -8.81 11.72
CA VAL A 300 -8.82 -8.27 12.32
C VAL A 300 -8.59 -8.81 13.72
N PHE A 301 -9.63 -8.92 14.54
CA PHE A 301 -9.51 -9.48 15.88
C PHE A 301 -9.22 -10.99 15.83
N GLY A 302 -10.00 -11.73 15.04
CA GLY A 302 -9.87 -13.19 14.89
C GLY A 302 -8.52 -13.61 14.33
N SER A 303 -7.94 -12.82 13.41
CA SER A 303 -6.62 -13.13 12.83
C SER A 303 -5.48 -13.18 13.84
N ARG A 304 -5.67 -12.56 15.02
CA ARG A 304 -4.67 -12.58 16.11
C ARG A 304 -4.78 -13.83 17.00
N LEU A 305 -5.90 -14.52 16.94
CA LEU A 305 -6.20 -15.68 17.81
C LEU A 305 -6.04 -17.01 17.08
N VAL A 306 -6.01 -17.01 15.75
CA VAL A 306 -6.00 -18.23 14.92
C VAL A 306 -4.59 -18.47 14.36
N PRO A 307 -4.06 -19.70 14.40
CA PRO A 307 -2.82 -20.04 13.72
C PRO A 307 -2.86 -19.65 12.23
N ARG A 308 -1.74 -19.12 11.71
CA ARG A 308 -1.68 -18.60 10.32
C ARG A 308 -2.08 -19.65 9.27
N THR A 309 -1.75 -20.91 9.49
CA THR A 309 -2.11 -22.01 8.58
C THR A 309 -3.62 -22.25 8.52
N TRP A 310 -4.33 -22.11 9.64
CA TRP A 310 -5.78 -22.27 9.70
C TRP A 310 -6.48 -21.07 9.04
N ALA A 311 -5.96 -19.86 9.29
CA ALA A 311 -6.43 -18.67 8.60
C ALA A 311 -6.25 -18.78 7.08
N ALA A 312 -5.10 -19.29 6.60
CA ALA A 312 -4.85 -19.56 5.20
C ALA A 312 -5.82 -20.59 4.61
N ALA A 313 -6.08 -21.71 5.32
CA ALA A 313 -7.03 -22.73 4.88
C ALA A 313 -8.46 -22.19 4.76
N ALA A 314 -8.88 -21.38 5.74
CA ALA A 314 -10.18 -20.71 5.70
C ALA A 314 -10.28 -19.73 4.52
N ALA A 315 -9.26 -18.91 4.29
CA ALA A 315 -9.21 -18.00 3.15
C ALA A 315 -9.25 -18.76 1.82
N ALA A 316 -8.48 -19.87 1.69
CA ALA A 316 -8.49 -20.72 0.51
C ALA A 316 -9.89 -21.27 0.19
N SER A 317 -10.64 -21.70 1.20
CA SER A 317 -12.00 -22.22 1.01
C SER A 317 -12.99 -21.19 0.47
N LEU A 318 -12.75 -19.89 0.77
CA LEU A 318 -13.59 -18.78 0.34
C LEU A 318 -13.21 -18.24 -1.06
N GLN A 319 -11.95 -18.46 -1.49
CA GLN A 319 -11.39 -17.93 -2.73
C GLN A 319 -11.19 -18.97 -3.82
N LYS A 320 -11.39 -20.27 -3.49
CA LYS A 320 -11.18 -21.33 -4.47
C LYS A 320 -12.01 -21.06 -5.72
N PRO A 321 -11.40 -20.97 -6.92
CA PRO A 321 -12.13 -20.80 -8.16
C PRO A 321 -13.19 -21.90 -8.28
N LYS A 322 -14.42 -21.54 -8.53
CA LYS A 322 -15.44 -22.51 -8.90
C LYS A 322 -15.07 -23.07 -10.26
N LYS A 323 -14.78 -24.38 -10.34
CA LYS A 323 -14.56 -25.10 -11.59
C LYS A 323 -15.79 -25.02 -12.48
#